data_a2f1f753e00c38b8144066f480ac957f
#
_entry.id   a2f1f753e00c38b8144066f480ac957f
#
_cell.length_a   1.000
_cell.length_b   1.000
_cell.length_c   1.000
_cell.angle_alpha   90.00
_cell.angle_beta   90.00
_cell.angle_gamma   90.00
#
_symmetry.space_group_name_H-M   'P 1'
#
loop_
_entity.id
_entity.type
_entity.pdbx_description
1 polymer ?
#
loop_
_entity_poly.entity_id
_entity_poly.type
_entity_poly.pdbx_seq_one_letter_code
_entity_poly.pdbx_strand_id
1 'polypeptide(L)'
;MSGEDAGTRSDLVDKHENEVAGYVDFRQDVGKWLTFNAGLRVDHHSRVGTEWVPQVGLAFHLPHAIELKASVSKGFRYPILREMYMFPPQNPDLKPESMWNYEIAFSQRLLGGSLSYGINLFYIDGKNLIMTLPNPSGSGMLNQNSGEIDNAGVEAQVAYRFNKSWSVDANYSYLHMENPVIAAPEHKLYAGANFTQGRWSVSTGIQYIAGLYTSTDPATTEDFVLWNLRGQFRATKWLDIWARGENLLAQRYEINAGYPMPRATVMAGINLNF
;
A
#
# COMPACT_ATOMS: atom_id res chain seq x y z
N MET A 1 -18.37 7.46 -22.39
CA MET A 1 -17.66 6.22 -22.76
C MET A 1 -18.47 5.57 -23.85
N SER A 2 -17.89 5.36 -25.03
CA SER A 2 -18.43 4.53 -26.07
C SER A 2 -17.63 3.25 -26.13
N GLY A 3 -18.29 2.11 -26.22
CA GLY A 3 -17.66 0.80 -26.36
C GLY A 3 -18.26 0.13 -27.59
N GLU A 4 -17.44 -0.51 -28.40
CA GLU A 4 -17.88 -1.26 -29.60
C GLU A 4 -17.66 -2.76 -29.33
N ASP A 5 -18.61 -3.58 -29.78
CA ASP A 5 -18.43 -5.03 -29.86
C ASP A 5 -17.56 -5.36 -31.09
N ALA A 6 -16.48 -6.12 -30.86
CA ALA A 6 -15.55 -6.52 -31.93
C ALA A 6 -16.17 -7.34 -33.04
N GLY A 7 -17.36 -7.91 -32.84
CA GLY A 7 -18.06 -8.73 -33.83
C GLY A 7 -19.04 -7.95 -34.76
N THR A 8 -19.68 -6.90 -34.26
CA THR A 8 -20.78 -6.21 -34.92
C THR A 8 -20.56 -4.72 -35.13
N ARG A 9 -19.51 -4.12 -34.55
CA ARG A 9 -19.28 -2.67 -34.53
C ARG A 9 -20.49 -1.87 -34.05
N SER A 10 -21.29 -2.41 -33.15
CA SER A 10 -22.38 -1.69 -32.52
C SER A 10 -21.86 -0.99 -31.25
N ASP A 11 -22.38 0.20 -30.97
CA ASP A 11 -22.11 0.91 -29.75
C ASP A 11 -22.71 0.12 -28.59
N LEU A 12 -21.86 -0.35 -27.67
CA LEU A 12 -22.28 -1.06 -26.44
C LEU A 12 -22.99 -0.10 -25.47
N VAL A 13 -22.46 1.12 -25.36
CA VAL A 13 -23.02 2.14 -24.49
C VAL A 13 -22.57 3.54 -24.88
N ASP A 14 -23.49 4.49 -24.90
CA ASP A 14 -23.22 5.92 -25.04
C ASP A 14 -23.66 6.64 -23.76
N LYS A 15 -22.73 6.82 -22.84
CA LYS A 15 -22.94 7.43 -21.51
C LYS A 15 -21.83 8.43 -21.18
N HIS A 16 -22.25 9.52 -20.54
CA HIS A 16 -21.34 10.57 -20.07
C HIS A 16 -21.48 10.72 -18.56
N GLU A 17 -20.40 11.13 -17.93
CA GLU A 17 -20.34 11.49 -16.53
C GLU A 17 -19.51 12.75 -16.34
N ASN A 18 -19.85 13.51 -15.32
CA ASN A 18 -19.10 14.68 -14.88
C ASN A 18 -18.91 14.56 -13.36
N GLU A 19 -17.73 14.94 -12.92
CA GLU A 19 -17.36 15.00 -11.53
C GLU A 19 -16.82 16.38 -11.20
N VAL A 20 -17.24 16.93 -10.06
CA VAL A 20 -16.74 18.19 -9.53
C VAL A 20 -16.48 18.03 -8.04
N ALA A 21 -15.35 18.58 -7.56
CA ALA A 21 -14.98 18.50 -6.16
C ALA A 21 -14.48 19.83 -5.62
N GLY A 22 -14.72 20.05 -4.33
CA GLY A 22 -14.12 21.13 -3.57
C GLY A 22 -13.55 20.57 -2.26
N TYR A 23 -12.50 21.20 -1.75
CA TYR A 23 -11.92 20.79 -0.48
C TYR A 23 -11.44 21.98 0.35
N VAL A 24 -11.37 21.76 1.65
CA VAL A 24 -10.77 22.67 2.62
C VAL A 24 -9.93 21.87 3.60
N ASP A 25 -8.73 22.37 3.89
CA ASP A 25 -7.82 21.80 4.88
C ASP A 25 -7.48 22.89 5.91
N PHE A 26 -7.47 22.48 7.17
CA PHE A 26 -7.10 23.32 8.29
C PHE A 26 -6.01 22.63 9.11
N ARG A 27 -4.96 23.37 9.43
CA ARG A 27 -3.90 22.93 10.33
C ARG A 27 -3.61 24.00 11.35
N GLN A 28 -3.54 23.60 12.62
CA GLN A 28 -3.25 24.47 13.74
C GLN A 28 -2.24 23.82 14.67
N ASP A 29 -1.13 24.53 14.93
CA ASP A 29 -0.20 24.16 15.99
C ASP A 29 -0.61 24.88 17.28
N VAL A 30 -0.84 24.10 18.34
CA VAL A 30 -1.20 24.58 19.67
C VAL A 30 0.03 24.50 20.56
N GLY A 31 0.71 25.62 20.72
CA GLY A 31 2.01 25.66 21.39
C GLY A 31 3.05 24.83 20.67
N LYS A 32 3.88 24.10 21.44
CA LYS A 32 4.93 23.22 20.93
C LYS A 32 4.59 21.73 21.07
N TRP A 33 3.42 21.43 21.61
CA TRP A 33 3.08 20.08 22.07
C TRP A 33 1.95 19.41 21.29
N LEU A 34 1.16 20.15 20.52
CA LEU A 34 0.03 19.60 19.76
C LEU A 34 -0.05 20.24 18.37
N THR A 35 -0.17 19.41 17.37
CA THR A 35 -0.64 19.79 16.02
C THR A 35 -2.00 19.15 15.79
N PHE A 36 -3.00 19.97 15.45
CA PHE A 36 -4.31 19.55 14.99
C PHE A 36 -4.43 19.75 13.49
N ASN A 37 -4.98 18.80 12.78
CA ASN A 37 -5.36 18.96 11.37
C ASN A 37 -6.77 18.40 11.14
N ALA A 38 -7.53 19.08 10.28
CA ALA A 38 -8.84 18.65 9.83
C ALA A 38 -9.01 19.02 8.36
N GLY A 39 -9.58 18.14 7.59
CA GLY A 39 -9.89 18.35 6.19
C GLY A 39 -11.27 17.84 5.84
N LEU A 40 -11.89 18.46 4.87
CA LEU A 40 -13.15 18.03 4.29
C LEU A 40 -13.09 18.22 2.79
N ARG A 41 -13.31 17.16 2.05
CA ARG A 41 -13.54 17.18 0.61
C ARG A 41 -14.99 16.78 0.34
N VAL A 42 -15.63 17.47 -0.58
CA VAL A 42 -16.96 17.16 -1.08
C VAL A 42 -16.83 16.93 -2.57
N ASP A 43 -17.25 15.78 -3.00
CA ASP A 43 -17.26 15.34 -4.38
C ASP A 43 -18.69 15.16 -4.86
N HIS A 44 -19.01 15.62 -6.06
CA HIS A 44 -20.30 15.40 -6.69
C HIS A 44 -20.13 14.74 -8.06
N HIS A 45 -20.71 13.57 -8.20
CA HIS A 45 -20.75 12.82 -9.44
C HIS A 45 -22.14 12.81 -10.04
N SER A 46 -22.27 13.18 -11.33
CA SER A 46 -23.56 13.45 -11.99
C SER A 46 -24.53 12.26 -12.01
N ARG A 47 -24.06 11.02 -11.80
CA ARG A 47 -24.88 9.80 -11.82
C ARG A 47 -25.08 9.17 -10.45
N VAL A 48 -24.09 9.26 -9.60
CA VAL A 48 -24.03 8.49 -8.36
C VAL A 48 -24.35 9.35 -7.14
N GLY A 49 -24.19 10.67 -7.25
CA GLY A 49 -24.50 11.60 -6.17
C GLY A 49 -23.27 12.21 -5.50
N THR A 50 -23.42 12.60 -4.24
CA THR A 50 -22.40 13.38 -3.51
C THR A 50 -21.80 12.54 -2.39
N GLU A 51 -20.46 12.55 -2.32
CA GLU A 51 -19.67 11.94 -1.26
C GLU A 51 -18.97 13.01 -0.42
N TRP A 52 -18.95 12.80 0.90
CA TRP A 52 -18.26 13.61 1.90
C TRP A 52 -17.07 12.82 2.43
N VAL A 53 -15.89 13.43 2.37
CA VAL A 53 -14.59 12.79 2.68
C VAL A 53 -13.90 13.58 3.78
N PRO A 54 -14.30 13.37 5.05
CA PRO A 54 -13.68 14.02 6.19
C PRO A 54 -12.36 13.33 6.56
N GLN A 55 -11.44 14.14 7.12
CA GLN A 55 -10.24 13.66 7.80
C GLN A 55 -9.97 14.50 9.04
N VAL A 56 -9.49 13.87 10.12
CA VAL A 56 -9.05 14.53 11.34
C VAL A 56 -7.81 13.84 11.87
N GLY A 57 -6.85 14.62 12.33
CA GLY A 57 -5.61 14.11 12.91
C GLY A 57 -5.10 14.97 14.06
N LEU A 58 -4.48 14.30 15.03
CA LEU A 58 -3.80 14.89 16.16
C LEU A 58 -2.37 14.37 16.21
N ALA A 59 -1.40 15.24 16.49
CA ALA A 59 -0.03 14.84 16.77
C ALA A 59 0.44 15.54 18.05
N PHE A 60 0.75 14.74 19.07
CA PHE A 60 1.30 15.21 20.34
C PHE A 60 2.81 15.10 20.30
N HIS A 61 3.49 16.22 20.46
CA HIS A 61 4.94 16.34 20.52
C HIS A 61 5.37 16.42 21.97
N LEU A 62 5.82 15.30 22.52
CA LEU A 62 6.17 15.15 23.92
C LEU A 62 7.69 15.32 24.16
N PRO A 63 8.13 15.54 25.41
CA PRO A 63 9.54 15.54 25.74
C PRO A 63 10.26 14.26 25.28
N HIS A 64 11.59 14.31 25.19
CA HIS A 64 12.43 13.18 24.77
C HIS A 64 12.19 12.69 23.34
N ALA A 65 11.76 13.61 22.44
CA ALA A 65 11.47 13.33 21.03
C ALA A 65 10.45 12.19 20.83
N ILE A 66 9.45 12.14 21.71
CA ILE A 66 8.28 11.26 21.58
C ILE A 66 7.22 11.98 20.76
N GLU A 67 6.63 11.27 19.81
CA GLU A 67 5.47 11.70 19.06
C GLU A 67 4.37 10.65 19.12
N LEU A 68 3.16 11.07 19.50
CA LEU A 68 1.94 10.26 19.46
C LEU A 68 1.02 10.87 18.41
N LYS A 69 0.52 10.05 17.49
CA LYS A 69 -0.45 10.47 16.47
C LYS A 69 -1.72 9.64 16.60
N ALA A 70 -2.85 10.29 16.31
CA ALA A 70 -4.12 9.63 16.09
C ALA A 70 -4.79 10.27 14.89
N SER A 71 -5.34 9.46 13.99
CA SER A 71 -6.05 9.96 12.81
C SER A 71 -7.25 9.10 12.45
N VAL A 72 -8.24 9.75 11.88
CA VAL A 72 -9.41 9.13 11.26
C VAL A 72 -9.62 9.81 9.91
N SER A 73 -9.78 9.00 8.86
CA SER A 73 -10.05 9.50 7.52
C SER A 73 -11.01 8.60 6.77
N LYS A 74 -11.83 9.21 5.90
CA LYS A 74 -12.68 8.50 4.96
C LYS A 74 -12.05 8.57 3.56
N GLY A 75 -12.03 7.43 2.85
CA GLY A 75 -11.79 7.32 1.42
C GLY A 75 -13.05 6.84 0.71
N PHE A 76 -13.13 7.05 -0.60
CA PHE A 76 -14.21 6.51 -1.43
C PHE A 76 -13.74 6.31 -2.87
N ARG A 77 -14.50 5.53 -3.64
CA ARG A 77 -14.35 5.38 -5.08
C ARG A 77 -15.72 5.33 -5.75
N TYR A 78 -15.94 6.16 -6.75
CA TYR A 78 -17.13 6.03 -7.60
C TYR A 78 -17.03 4.80 -8.50
N PRO A 79 -18.16 4.11 -8.78
CA PRO A 79 -18.22 3.12 -9.85
C PRO A 79 -17.95 3.78 -11.19
N ILE A 80 -17.14 3.15 -12.03
CA ILE A 80 -16.85 3.65 -13.37
C ILE A 80 -17.92 3.19 -14.36
N LEU A 81 -18.07 3.90 -15.48
CA LEU A 81 -19.05 3.56 -16.53
C LEU A 81 -18.93 2.13 -17.03
N ARG A 82 -17.71 1.58 -17.07
CA ARG A 82 -17.48 0.19 -17.42
C ARG A 82 -18.12 -0.79 -16.47
N GLU A 83 -18.05 -0.54 -15.17
CA GLU A 83 -18.64 -1.39 -14.13
C GLU A 83 -20.18 -1.36 -14.18
N MET A 84 -20.75 -0.19 -14.49
CA MET A 84 -22.20 0.01 -14.53
C MET A 84 -22.85 -0.50 -15.81
N TYR A 85 -22.18 -0.37 -16.98
CA TYR A 85 -22.86 -0.46 -18.28
C TYR A 85 -22.18 -1.35 -19.33
N MET A 86 -20.91 -1.75 -19.19
CA MET A 86 -20.18 -2.36 -20.32
C MET A 86 -20.64 -3.80 -20.60
N PHE A 87 -20.95 -4.59 -19.55
CA PHE A 87 -21.26 -6.01 -19.70
C PHE A 87 -22.66 -6.34 -19.16
N PRO A 88 -23.51 -7.00 -19.96
CA PRO A 88 -24.81 -7.49 -19.49
C PRO A 88 -24.65 -8.66 -18.51
N PRO A 89 -25.47 -8.72 -17.45
CA PRO A 89 -26.46 -7.73 -17.04
C PRO A 89 -25.82 -6.45 -16.49
N GLN A 90 -26.37 -5.30 -16.85
CA GLN A 90 -25.90 -4.00 -16.38
C GLN A 90 -26.43 -3.68 -14.99
N ASN A 91 -25.66 -2.94 -14.18
CA ASN A 91 -26.12 -2.42 -12.89
C ASN A 91 -25.83 -0.91 -12.79
N PRO A 92 -26.77 -0.06 -13.23
CA PRO A 92 -26.61 1.39 -13.14
C PRO A 92 -26.79 1.93 -11.71
N ASP A 93 -27.27 1.12 -10.76
CA ASP A 93 -27.56 1.51 -9.38
C ASP A 93 -26.39 1.25 -8.42
N LEU A 94 -25.19 1.00 -8.95
CA LEU A 94 -23.98 0.86 -8.15
C LEU A 94 -23.73 2.11 -7.31
N LYS A 95 -23.43 1.90 -6.03
CA LYS A 95 -23.10 2.94 -5.07
C LYS A 95 -21.58 3.13 -4.99
N PRO A 96 -21.11 4.28 -4.48
CA PRO A 96 -19.70 4.45 -4.16
C PRO A 96 -19.21 3.40 -3.15
N GLU A 97 -18.00 2.90 -3.38
CA GLU A 97 -17.25 2.21 -2.35
C GLU A 97 -16.79 3.24 -1.32
N SER A 98 -16.80 2.89 -0.06
CA SER A 98 -16.31 3.76 1.00
C SER A 98 -15.44 2.99 1.98
N MET A 99 -14.43 3.69 2.52
CA MET A 99 -13.49 3.10 3.46
C MET A 99 -13.15 4.12 4.55
N TRP A 100 -13.24 3.70 5.79
CA TRP A 100 -12.74 4.43 6.94
C TRP A 100 -11.42 3.85 7.41
N ASN A 101 -10.46 4.70 7.65
CA ASN A 101 -9.16 4.34 8.22
C ASN A 101 -8.99 5.03 9.57
N TYR A 102 -8.61 4.25 10.57
CA TYR A 102 -8.34 4.68 11.94
C TYR A 102 -6.91 4.30 12.28
N GLU A 103 -6.12 5.25 12.75
CA GLU A 103 -4.71 5.02 13.07
C GLU A 103 -4.33 5.62 14.41
N ILE A 104 -3.48 4.90 15.15
CA ILE A 104 -2.77 5.41 16.31
C ILE A 104 -1.29 5.02 16.15
N ALA A 105 -0.42 6.02 16.17
CA ALA A 105 1.01 5.82 16.01
C ALA A 105 1.80 6.40 17.18
N PHE A 106 2.84 5.68 17.58
CA PHE A 106 3.88 6.13 18.50
C PHE A 106 5.22 6.13 17.77
N SER A 107 6.03 7.15 17.96
CA SER A 107 7.42 7.15 17.53
C SER A 107 8.31 7.87 18.52
N GLN A 108 9.58 7.45 18.59
CA GLN A 108 10.58 8.12 19.41
C GLN A 108 11.95 8.11 18.73
N ARG A 109 12.72 9.18 18.98
CA ARG A 109 14.12 9.29 18.58
C ARG A 109 15.00 9.44 19.80
N LEU A 110 16.03 8.60 19.89
CA LEU A 110 16.99 8.56 21.00
C LEU A 110 18.43 8.72 20.49
N LEU A 111 19.37 8.84 21.41
CA LEU A 111 20.81 8.89 21.13
C LEU A 111 21.17 9.98 20.09
N GLY A 112 20.60 11.19 20.25
CA GLY A 112 20.84 12.28 19.30
C GLY A 112 20.33 12.00 17.89
N GLY A 113 19.31 11.14 17.75
CA GLY A 113 18.71 10.74 16.46
C GLY A 113 19.41 9.53 15.81
N SER A 114 20.35 8.88 16.50
CA SER A 114 20.97 7.65 16.00
C SER A 114 20.07 6.43 16.10
N LEU A 115 19.14 6.41 17.05
CA LEU A 115 18.12 5.38 17.21
C LEU A 115 16.74 6.00 16.99
N SER A 116 15.96 5.42 16.10
CA SER A 116 14.53 5.73 15.93
C SER A 116 13.73 4.45 15.92
N TYR A 117 12.55 4.49 16.53
CA TYR A 117 11.60 3.37 16.48
C TYR A 117 10.18 3.91 16.57
N GLY A 118 9.23 3.08 16.13
CA GLY A 118 7.82 3.42 16.15
C GLY A 118 6.94 2.20 15.97
N ILE A 119 5.68 2.36 16.39
CA ILE A 119 4.61 1.40 16.24
C ILE A 119 3.40 2.16 15.69
N ASN A 120 2.71 1.59 14.72
CA ASN A 120 1.44 2.04 14.18
C ASN A 120 0.40 0.92 14.34
N LEU A 121 -0.75 1.25 14.89
CA LEU A 121 -1.94 0.40 14.94
C LEU A 121 -2.96 1.00 13.98
N PHE A 122 -3.57 0.17 13.13
CA PHE A 122 -4.58 0.64 12.21
C PHE A 122 -5.77 -0.30 12.14
N TYR A 123 -6.90 0.27 11.80
CA TYR A 123 -8.13 -0.43 11.50
C TYR A 123 -8.80 0.17 10.28
N ILE A 124 -9.20 -0.66 9.33
CA ILE A 124 -9.81 -0.28 8.06
C ILE A 124 -11.18 -0.95 7.94
N ASP A 125 -12.25 -0.13 7.88
CA ASP A 125 -13.63 -0.56 7.64
C ASP A 125 -14.06 -0.08 6.25
N GLY A 126 -14.16 -1.02 5.30
CA GLY A 126 -14.58 -0.75 3.93
C GLY A 126 -15.95 -1.38 3.62
N LYS A 127 -16.80 -0.61 2.95
CA LYS A 127 -18.16 -1.02 2.60
C LYS A 127 -18.51 -0.74 1.15
N ASN A 128 -19.49 -1.51 0.66
CA ASN A 128 -20.00 -1.38 -0.70
C ASN A 128 -18.95 -1.64 -1.78
N LEU A 129 -17.92 -2.46 -1.52
CA LEU A 129 -16.96 -2.81 -2.56
C LEU A 129 -17.68 -3.49 -3.73
N ILE A 130 -17.32 -3.07 -4.94
CA ILE A 130 -17.95 -3.59 -6.15
C ILE A 130 -17.30 -4.92 -6.51
N MET A 131 -18.11 -5.97 -6.41
CA MET A 131 -17.71 -7.34 -6.74
C MET A 131 -18.56 -7.89 -7.88
N THR A 132 -17.93 -8.67 -8.77
CA THR A 132 -18.64 -9.40 -9.83
C THR A 132 -19.10 -10.75 -9.29
N LEU A 133 -20.38 -10.88 -9.01
CA LEU A 133 -21.00 -12.07 -8.39
C LEU A 133 -22.13 -12.64 -9.26
N PRO A 134 -22.60 -13.89 -9.02
CA PRO A 134 -23.76 -14.43 -9.68
C PRO A 134 -24.96 -13.49 -9.55
N ASN A 135 -25.67 -13.29 -10.66
CA ASN A 135 -26.85 -12.42 -10.68
C ASN A 135 -28.00 -13.04 -9.86
N PRO A 136 -28.44 -12.39 -8.76
CA PRO A 136 -29.51 -12.94 -7.91
C PRO A 136 -30.88 -12.97 -8.59
N SER A 137 -31.07 -12.20 -9.65
CA SER A 137 -32.35 -12.06 -10.37
C SER A 137 -32.39 -12.74 -11.72
N GLY A 138 -31.32 -13.47 -12.12
CA GLY A 138 -31.24 -14.10 -13.45
C GLY A 138 -29.96 -14.88 -13.70
N SER A 139 -29.65 -15.09 -14.96
CA SER A 139 -28.42 -15.75 -15.38
C SER A 139 -27.26 -14.77 -15.50
N GLY A 140 -26.02 -15.28 -15.44
CA GLY A 140 -24.77 -14.53 -15.62
C GLY A 140 -24.22 -13.91 -14.35
N MET A 141 -23.19 -13.07 -14.52
CA MET A 141 -22.50 -12.37 -13.45
C MET A 141 -22.89 -10.90 -13.46
N LEU A 142 -23.04 -10.30 -12.29
CA LEU A 142 -23.45 -8.91 -12.09
C LEU A 142 -22.51 -8.21 -11.14
N ASN A 143 -22.11 -6.98 -11.46
CA ASN A 143 -21.40 -6.12 -10.50
C ASN A 143 -22.37 -5.67 -9.41
N GLN A 144 -22.00 -5.89 -8.17
CA GLN A 144 -22.83 -5.63 -6.98
C GLN A 144 -21.99 -4.99 -5.88
N ASN A 145 -22.57 -4.09 -5.09
CA ASN A 145 -21.97 -3.55 -3.87
C ASN A 145 -22.13 -4.53 -2.69
N SER A 146 -21.34 -5.57 -2.67
CA SER A 146 -21.45 -6.65 -1.69
C SER A 146 -20.15 -6.98 -0.97
N GLY A 147 -19.03 -6.39 -1.39
CA GLY A 147 -17.75 -6.60 -0.73
C GLY A 147 -17.60 -5.71 0.50
N GLU A 148 -16.92 -6.25 1.49
CA GLU A 148 -16.55 -5.57 2.73
C GLU A 148 -15.06 -5.78 3.01
N ILE A 149 -14.42 -4.79 3.64
CA ILE A 149 -13.07 -4.88 4.19
C ILE A 149 -13.20 -4.62 5.68
N ASP A 150 -12.72 -5.55 6.47
CA ASP A 150 -12.56 -5.44 7.92
C ASP A 150 -11.13 -5.91 8.22
N ASN A 151 -10.22 -4.96 8.21
CA ASN A 151 -8.80 -5.23 8.36
C ASN A 151 -8.25 -4.50 9.58
N ALA A 152 -7.52 -5.21 10.41
CA ALA A 152 -6.79 -4.63 11.53
C ALA A 152 -5.32 -5.02 11.45
N GLY A 153 -4.44 -4.13 11.87
CA GLY A 153 -3.03 -4.45 11.80
C GLY A 153 -2.15 -3.65 12.72
N VAL A 154 -0.91 -4.11 12.80
CA VAL A 154 0.17 -3.44 13.51
C VAL A 154 1.41 -3.38 12.64
N GLU A 155 2.06 -2.24 12.65
CA GLU A 155 3.36 -2.02 12.03
C GLU A 155 4.35 -1.56 13.08
N ALA A 156 5.54 -2.14 13.09
CA ALA A 156 6.64 -1.72 13.94
C ALA A 156 7.88 -1.48 13.10
N GLN A 157 8.65 -0.46 13.46
CA GLN A 157 9.90 -0.14 12.76
C GLN A 157 10.97 0.28 13.75
N VAL A 158 12.22 -0.03 13.41
CA VAL A 158 13.40 0.42 14.13
C VAL A 158 14.53 0.70 13.16
N ALA A 159 15.26 1.79 13.38
CA ALA A 159 16.48 2.09 12.65
C ALA A 159 17.55 2.55 13.64
N TYR A 160 18.76 2.00 13.48
CA TYR A 160 19.89 2.36 14.33
C TYR A 160 21.16 2.61 13.51
N ARG A 161 21.74 3.76 13.73
CA ARG A 161 23.03 4.15 13.15
C ARG A 161 24.11 4.02 14.21
N PHE A 162 24.92 2.98 14.12
CA PHE A 162 26.02 2.72 15.04
C PHE A 162 27.09 3.80 14.97
N ASN A 163 27.43 4.21 13.75
CA ASN A 163 28.43 5.23 13.46
C ASN A 163 28.22 5.80 12.03
N LYS A 164 29.20 6.53 11.52
CA LYS A 164 29.12 7.14 10.17
C LYS A 164 29.11 6.11 9.03
N SER A 165 29.56 4.88 9.29
CA SER A 165 29.71 3.84 8.27
C SER A 165 28.63 2.76 8.34
N TRP A 166 28.05 2.49 9.52
CA TRP A 166 27.14 1.37 9.73
C TRP A 166 25.76 1.82 10.21
N SER A 167 24.73 1.31 9.57
CA SER A 167 23.35 1.40 10.04
C SER A 167 22.60 0.08 9.79
N VAL A 168 21.61 -0.17 10.63
CA VAL A 168 20.65 -1.27 10.47
C VAL A 168 19.25 -0.72 10.57
N ASP A 169 18.32 -1.38 9.91
CA ASP A 169 16.90 -1.09 9.99
C ASP A 169 16.10 -2.39 9.93
N ALA A 170 14.96 -2.39 10.60
CA ALA A 170 14.01 -3.48 10.52
C ALA A 170 12.59 -2.92 10.58
N ASN A 171 11.67 -3.58 9.90
CA ASN A 171 10.25 -3.35 10.02
C ASN A 171 9.49 -4.67 10.02
N TYR A 172 8.37 -4.66 10.71
CA TYR A 172 7.45 -5.78 10.77
C TYR A 172 6.03 -5.25 10.61
N SER A 173 5.22 -5.94 9.84
CA SER A 173 3.79 -5.70 9.77
C SER A 173 3.02 -7.01 9.94
N TYR A 174 1.93 -6.91 10.68
CA TYR A 174 0.90 -7.91 10.81
C TYR A 174 -0.41 -7.33 10.31
N LEU A 175 -1.11 -8.08 9.47
CA LEU A 175 -2.40 -7.73 8.89
C LEU A 175 -3.39 -8.86 9.14
N HIS A 176 -4.42 -8.59 9.90
CA HIS A 176 -5.60 -9.46 9.99
C HIS A 176 -6.64 -9.01 8.98
N MET A 177 -7.16 -9.94 8.20
CA MET A 177 -8.20 -9.73 7.18
C MET A 177 -9.37 -10.66 7.42
N GLU A 178 -10.56 -10.13 7.68
CA GLU A 178 -11.79 -10.93 7.72
C GLU A 178 -12.07 -11.55 6.34
N ASN A 179 -11.86 -10.77 5.29
CA ASN A 179 -11.98 -11.18 3.90
C ASN A 179 -10.61 -11.13 3.23
N PRO A 180 -9.89 -12.27 3.08
CA PRO A 180 -8.58 -12.29 2.47
C PRO A 180 -8.55 -11.77 1.05
N VAL A 181 -7.48 -11.04 0.71
CA VAL A 181 -7.23 -10.56 -0.65
C VAL A 181 -5.91 -11.12 -1.19
N ILE A 182 -5.87 -11.35 -2.50
CA ILE A 182 -4.67 -11.87 -3.18
C ILE A 182 -3.52 -10.87 -3.05
N ALA A 183 -2.30 -11.40 -2.92
CA ALA A 183 -1.04 -10.65 -2.81
C ALA A 183 -0.89 -9.83 -1.51
N ALA A 184 -1.76 -10.03 -0.52
CA ALA A 184 -1.64 -9.43 0.80
C ALA A 184 -1.17 -10.47 1.83
N PRO A 185 0.04 -10.32 2.41
CA PRO A 185 0.53 -11.24 3.43
C PRO A 185 -0.01 -10.89 4.82
N GLU A 186 -0.26 -11.91 5.65
CA GLU A 186 -0.57 -11.70 7.06
C GLU A 186 0.64 -11.18 7.84
N HIS A 187 1.83 -11.68 7.52
CA HIS A 187 3.08 -11.28 8.17
C HIS A 187 4.13 -10.86 7.15
N LYS A 188 4.75 -9.73 7.40
CA LYS A 188 5.88 -9.24 6.62
C LYS A 188 6.95 -8.69 7.56
N LEU A 189 8.15 -9.28 7.53
CA LEU A 189 9.32 -8.82 8.25
C LEU A 189 10.41 -8.45 7.25
N TYR A 190 11.04 -7.31 7.44
CA TYR A 190 12.27 -6.93 6.76
C TYR A 190 13.33 -6.58 7.79
N ALA A 191 14.58 -6.99 7.54
CA ALA A 191 15.75 -6.56 8.28
C ALA A 191 16.89 -6.26 7.32
N GLY A 192 17.47 -5.07 7.44
CA GLY A 192 18.51 -4.56 6.56
C GLY A 192 19.74 -4.08 7.31
N ALA A 193 20.89 -4.12 6.62
CA ALA A 193 22.13 -3.52 7.09
C ALA A 193 22.81 -2.77 5.95
N ASN A 194 23.35 -1.59 6.27
CA ASN A 194 24.04 -0.73 5.32
C ASN A 194 25.42 -0.41 5.85
N PHE A 195 26.41 -0.51 4.97
CA PHE A 195 27.79 -0.11 5.21
C PHE A 195 28.24 0.86 4.14
N THR A 196 28.81 1.99 4.55
CA THR A 196 29.41 2.97 3.65
C THR A 196 30.70 3.50 4.24
N GLN A 197 31.83 3.23 3.60
CA GLN A 197 33.12 3.75 4.02
C GLN A 197 34.05 3.98 2.82
N GLY A 198 34.57 5.19 2.71
CA GLY A 198 35.47 5.57 1.63
C GLY A 198 34.81 5.40 0.25
N ARG A 199 35.29 4.43 -0.51
CA ARG A 199 34.81 4.11 -1.86
C ARG A 199 33.77 3.01 -1.91
N TRP A 200 33.49 2.36 -0.77
CA TRP A 200 32.62 1.20 -0.69
C TRP A 200 31.25 1.56 -0.12
N SER A 201 30.20 1.06 -0.76
CA SER A 201 28.87 1.01 -0.22
C SER A 201 28.32 -0.41 -0.40
N VAL A 202 27.85 -1.01 0.69
CA VAL A 202 27.26 -2.36 0.68
C VAL A 202 25.95 -2.28 1.43
N SER A 203 24.88 -2.86 0.87
CA SER A 203 23.60 -3.01 1.52
C SER A 203 23.12 -4.45 1.37
N THR A 204 22.55 -4.98 2.44
CA THR A 204 21.90 -6.31 2.44
C THR A 204 20.57 -6.23 3.15
N GLY A 205 19.63 -7.08 2.77
CA GLY A 205 18.32 -7.17 3.41
C GLY A 205 17.74 -8.56 3.28
N ILE A 206 17.11 -9.00 4.36
CA ILE A 206 16.32 -10.23 4.42
C ILE A 206 14.86 -9.81 4.57
N GLN A 207 13.99 -10.41 3.77
CA GLN A 207 12.55 -10.25 3.82
C GLN A 207 11.92 -11.62 4.09
N TYR A 208 11.11 -11.71 5.15
CA TYR A 208 10.26 -12.84 5.44
C TYR A 208 8.80 -12.45 5.18
N ILE A 209 8.11 -13.26 4.42
CA ILE A 209 6.68 -13.16 4.11
C ILE A 209 6.02 -14.44 4.57
N ALA A 210 4.89 -14.33 5.27
CA ALA A 210 4.08 -15.49 5.64
C ALA A 210 2.58 -15.18 5.53
N GLY A 211 1.81 -16.21 5.24
CA GLY A 211 0.38 -16.08 5.02
C GLY A 211 0.05 -15.22 3.80
N LEU A 212 0.86 -15.24 2.74
CA LEU A 212 0.56 -14.52 1.51
C LEU A 212 -0.49 -15.28 0.71
N TYR A 213 -1.69 -14.73 0.59
CA TYR A 213 -2.74 -15.32 -0.24
C TYR A 213 -2.39 -15.23 -1.72
N THR A 214 -2.16 -16.38 -2.36
CA THR A 214 -1.92 -16.50 -3.81
C THR A 214 -3.22 -16.77 -4.59
N SER A 215 -4.22 -17.32 -3.92
CA SER A 215 -5.60 -17.50 -4.39
C SER A 215 -6.55 -17.40 -3.20
N THR A 216 -7.78 -16.96 -3.45
CA THR A 216 -8.85 -16.88 -2.43
C THR A 216 -9.93 -17.92 -2.64
N ASP A 217 -10.01 -18.58 -3.81
CA ASP A 217 -10.95 -19.66 -4.12
C ASP A 217 -10.30 -20.70 -5.07
N PRO A 218 -9.89 -21.89 -4.58
CA PRO A 218 -9.68 -22.23 -3.18
C PRO A 218 -8.59 -21.37 -2.56
N ALA A 219 -8.69 -21.07 -1.26
CA ALA A 219 -7.69 -20.30 -0.55
C ALA A 219 -6.37 -21.05 -0.47
N THR A 220 -5.30 -20.40 -0.96
CA THR A 220 -3.93 -20.90 -0.87
C THR A 220 -2.99 -19.79 -0.43
N THR A 221 -2.05 -20.13 0.43
CA THR A 221 -1.06 -19.18 0.95
C THR A 221 0.35 -19.66 0.70
N GLU A 222 1.29 -18.73 0.66
CA GLU A 222 2.73 -19.01 0.59
C GLU A 222 3.50 -18.27 1.68
N ASP A 223 4.60 -18.95 2.11
CA ASP A 223 5.59 -18.42 3.04
C ASP A 223 6.96 -18.52 2.39
N PHE A 224 7.74 -17.44 2.42
CA PHE A 224 9.07 -17.44 1.83
C PHE A 224 10.01 -16.42 2.48
N VAL A 225 11.32 -16.63 2.26
CA VAL A 225 12.40 -15.74 2.70
C VAL A 225 13.20 -15.29 1.49
N LEU A 226 13.37 -14.01 1.31
CA LEU A 226 14.21 -13.43 0.26
C LEU A 226 15.44 -12.78 0.88
N TRP A 227 16.61 -13.08 0.35
CA TRP A 227 17.84 -12.40 0.71
C TRP A 227 18.37 -11.63 -0.50
N ASN A 228 18.64 -10.34 -0.29
CA ASN A 228 19.16 -9.45 -1.31
C ASN A 228 20.47 -8.81 -0.83
N LEU A 229 21.40 -8.60 -1.76
CA LEU A 229 22.70 -7.99 -1.50
C LEU A 229 23.03 -7.03 -2.64
N ARG A 230 23.53 -5.86 -2.32
CA ARG A 230 24.06 -4.88 -3.27
C ARG A 230 25.42 -4.36 -2.81
N GLY A 231 26.39 -4.33 -3.71
CA GLY A 231 27.68 -3.70 -3.52
C GLY A 231 27.92 -2.64 -4.58
N GLN A 232 28.55 -1.54 -4.18
CA GLN A 232 29.00 -0.47 -5.08
C GLN A 232 30.40 -0.04 -4.69
N PHE A 233 31.25 0.14 -5.70
CA PHE A 233 32.61 0.64 -5.56
C PHE A 233 32.82 1.87 -6.42
N ARG A 234 33.17 2.99 -5.80
CA ARG A 234 33.57 4.21 -6.51
C ARG A 234 35.00 4.10 -7.00
N ALA A 235 35.18 3.67 -8.24
CA ALA A 235 36.49 3.45 -8.84
C ALA A 235 37.25 4.79 -9.04
N THR A 236 36.54 5.81 -9.51
CA THR A 236 37.07 7.17 -9.70
C THR A 236 36.01 8.21 -9.27
N LYS A 237 36.29 9.49 -9.46
CA LYS A 237 35.29 10.55 -9.21
C LYS A 237 34.10 10.50 -10.18
N TRP A 238 34.32 9.91 -11.34
CA TRP A 238 33.35 9.85 -12.44
C TRP A 238 32.85 8.43 -12.75
N LEU A 239 33.36 7.38 -12.08
CA LEU A 239 33.00 5.98 -12.35
C LEU A 239 32.68 5.23 -11.07
N ASP A 240 31.44 4.73 -10.99
CA ASP A 240 31.00 3.75 -9.99
C ASP A 240 30.74 2.40 -10.67
N ILE A 241 31.17 1.32 -10.03
CA ILE A 241 30.89 -0.07 -10.42
C ILE A 241 29.98 -0.66 -9.37
N TRP A 242 28.92 -1.33 -9.78
CA TRP A 242 28.00 -1.97 -8.84
C TRP A 242 27.61 -3.37 -9.27
N ALA A 243 27.25 -4.19 -8.30
CA ALA A 243 26.62 -5.48 -8.49
C ALA A 243 25.49 -5.66 -7.47
N ARG A 244 24.42 -6.34 -7.85
CA ARG A 244 23.32 -6.73 -6.97
C ARG A 244 22.90 -8.15 -7.23
N GLY A 245 22.54 -8.86 -6.16
CA GLY A 245 21.88 -10.15 -6.21
C GLY A 245 20.54 -10.07 -5.52
N GLU A 246 19.52 -10.62 -6.12
CA GLU A 246 18.16 -10.69 -5.61
C GLU A 246 17.74 -12.13 -5.44
N ASN A 247 16.95 -12.44 -4.40
CA ASN A 247 16.54 -13.79 -4.06
C ASN A 247 17.72 -14.78 -4.04
N LEU A 248 18.81 -14.40 -3.36
CA LEU A 248 20.05 -15.19 -3.32
C LEU A 248 19.89 -16.57 -2.68
N LEU A 249 18.82 -16.81 -1.93
CA LEU A 249 18.43 -18.13 -1.42
C LEU A 249 17.76 -19.00 -2.50
N ALA A 250 17.54 -18.46 -3.70
CA ALA A 250 16.88 -19.13 -4.82
C ALA A 250 15.49 -19.72 -4.46
N GLN A 251 14.76 -19.05 -3.56
CA GLN A 251 13.42 -19.44 -3.17
C GLN A 251 12.50 -19.51 -4.38
N ARG A 252 11.67 -20.54 -4.41
CA ARG A 252 10.54 -20.62 -5.34
C ARG A 252 9.32 -20.08 -4.61
N TYR A 253 8.64 -19.13 -5.19
CA TYR A 253 7.42 -18.55 -4.61
C TYR A 253 6.57 -17.93 -5.70
N GLU A 254 5.30 -17.75 -5.41
CA GLU A 254 4.32 -17.09 -6.26
C GLU A 254 3.67 -15.94 -5.46
N ILE A 255 3.27 -14.87 -6.14
CA ILE A 255 2.44 -13.81 -5.56
C ILE A 255 0.98 -14.01 -5.98
N ASN A 256 0.79 -14.52 -7.19
CA ASN A 256 -0.49 -14.96 -7.71
C ASN A 256 -0.33 -16.42 -8.17
N ALA A 257 -1.30 -17.26 -7.87
CA ALA A 257 -1.28 -18.68 -8.24
C ALA A 257 -1.05 -18.87 -9.74
N GLY A 258 -0.06 -19.74 -10.09
CA GLY A 258 0.33 -20.02 -11.46
C GLY A 258 1.31 -19.03 -12.09
N TYR A 259 1.78 -18.03 -11.35
CA TYR A 259 2.75 -17.04 -11.81
C TYR A 259 4.02 -17.07 -10.95
N PRO A 260 4.95 -18.03 -11.22
CA PRO A 260 6.16 -18.16 -10.43
C PRO A 260 7.08 -16.95 -10.60
N MET A 261 7.61 -16.47 -9.47
CA MET A 261 8.55 -15.36 -9.43
C MET A 261 9.98 -15.80 -9.77
N PRO A 262 10.83 -14.89 -10.27
CA PRO A 262 12.22 -15.19 -10.57
C PRO A 262 12.96 -15.76 -9.35
N ARG A 263 13.75 -16.81 -9.57
CA ARG A 263 14.71 -17.32 -8.59
C ARG A 263 15.88 -16.35 -8.45
N ALA A 264 17.01 -16.83 -7.94
CA ALA A 264 18.19 -15.99 -7.79
C ALA A 264 18.55 -15.28 -9.09
N THR A 265 18.67 -13.96 -9.03
CA THR A 265 19.12 -13.12 -10.13
C THR A 265 20.33 -12.30 -9.71
N VAL A 266 21.24 -12.07 -10.64
CA VAL A 266 22.42 -11.24 -10.43
C VAL A 266 22.53 -10.24 -11.56
N MET A 267 22.75 -8.99 -11.21
CA MET A 267 22.97 -7.89 -12.15
C MET A 267 24.22 -7.13 -11.77
N ALA A 268 24.94 -6.60 -12.75
CA ALA A 268 26.07 -5.71 -12.54
C ALA A 268 26.06 -4.59 -13.58
N GLY A 269 26.63 -3.46 -13.23
CA GLY A 269 26.69 -2.33 -14.13
C GLY A 269 27.66 -1.23 -13.67
N ILE A 270 27.72 -0.18 -14.46
CA ILE A 270 28.54 1.00 -14.21
C ILE A 270 27.66 2.25 -14.25
N ASN A 271 28.01 3.25 -13.43
CA ASN A 271 27.43 4.59 -13.51
C ASN A 271 28.54 5.57 -13.86
N LEU A 272 28.30 6.41 -14.86
CA LEU A 272 29.19 7.49 -15.24
C LEU A 272 28.60 8.82 -14.75
N ASN A 273 29.38 9.57 -13.97
CA ASN A 273 29.01 10.87 -13.39
C ASN A 273 29.88 11.95 -14.06
N PHE A 274 29.27 12.86 -14.82
CA PHE A 274 29.94 13.94 -15.55
C PHE A 274 29.77 15.28 -14.87
#